data_ca580ac50fa17e9293a43fd330a49e92
#
_entry.id   ca580ac50fa17e9293a43fd330a49e92
#
_cell.length_a   1.000
_cell.length_b   1.000
_cell.length_c   1.000
_cell.angle_alpha   90.00
_cell.angle_beta   90.00
_cell.angle_gamma   90.00
#
_symmetry.space_group_name_H-M   'P 1'
#
loop_
_entity.id
_entity.type
_entity.pdbx_description
1 polymer ?
#
loop_
_entity_poly.entity_id
_entity_poly.type
_entity_poly.pdbx_seq_one_letter_code
_entity_poly.pdbx_strand_id
1 'polypeptide(L)'
;MEVVDEKVKEIAEFMQKNDKVAVWLGVKILEVEEGRAKISIKVREDMLNAAGICQGGVIFSLADFAFALASNSHGKIALAISANIYFVSPALPGDELIAEAKEVSVSKRLGVYEVLVYKENKIVAKFTGQVYRKDEEFFSK
;
A
#
# COMPACT_ATOMS: atom_id res chain seq x y z
N MET A 1 -4.72 -2.36 14.92
CA MET A 1 -4.78 -1.23 13.98
C MET A 1 -5.03 0.05 14.75
N GLU A 2 -4.23 1.06 14.49
CA GLU A 2 -4.38 2.37 15.08
C GLU A 2 -5.11 3.27 14.09
N VAL A 3 -6.16 3.95 14.53
CA VAL A 3 -7.03 4.74 13.66
C VAL A 3 -7.25 6.11 14.26
N VAL A 4 -7.02 7.16 13.46
CA VAL A 4 -7.17 8.55 13.87
C VAL A 4 -8.56 9.09 13.52
N ASP A 5 -9.18 8.59 12.44
CA ASP A 5 -10.42 9.14 11.88
C ASP A 5 -11.32 7.97 11.47
N GLU A 6 -12.59 8.04 11.87
CA GLU A 6 -13.57 7.00 11.58
C GLU A 6 -13.82 6.82 10.08
N LYS A 7 -13.83 7.93 9.33
CA LYS A 7 -14.00 7.87 7.87
C LYS A 7 -12.82 7.16 7.20
N VAL A 8 -11.60 7.45 7.66
CA VAL A 8 -10.39 6.78 7.15
C VAL A 8 -10.47 5.29 7.42
N LYS A 9 -10.90 4.92 8.63
CA LYS A 9 -11.07 3.52 9.01
C LYS A 9 -12.06 2.80 8.10
N GLU A 10 -13.22 3.42 7.84
CA GLU A 10 -14.25 2.81 6.99
C GLU A 10 -13.74 2.58 5.57
N ILE A 11 -13.03 3.56 5.01
CA ILE A 11 -12.44 3.44 3.68
C ILE A 11 -11.44 2.29 3.65
N ALA A 12 -10.53 2.26 4.64
CA ALA A 12 -9.50 1.22 4.71
C ALA A 12 -10.10 -0.17 4.84
N GLU A 13 -11.11 -0.33 5.68
CA GLU A 13 -11.78 -1.62 5.85
C GLU A 13 -12.49 -2.06 4.58
N PHE A 14 -13.16 -1.13 3.90
CA PHE A 14 -13.81 -1.43 2.64
C PHE A 14 -12.79 -1.89 1.59
N MET A 15 -11.67 -1.18 1.46
CA MET A 15 -10.63 -1.52 0.49
C MET A 15 -10.00 -2.87 0.80
N GLN A 16 -9.68 -3.13 2.07
CA GLN A 16 -9.09 -4.40 2.47
C GLN A 16 -10.00 -5.59 2.14
N LYS A 17 -11.29 -5.41 2.36
CA LYS A 17 -12.27 -6.47 2.14
C LYS A 17 -12.54 -6.72 0.66
N ASN A 18 -12.52 -5.68 -0.15
CA ASN A 18 -12.99 -5.75 -1.53
C ASN A 18 -11.87 -5.76 -2.58
N ASP A 19 -10.65 -5.45 -2.21
CA ASP A 19 -9.51 -5.53 -3.12
C ASP A 19 -9.06 -6.99 -3.18
N LYS A 20 -9.28 -7.63 -4.33
CA LYS A 20 -9.02 -9.07 -4.47
C LYS A 20 -7.56 -9.43 -4.29
N VAL A 21 -6.65 -8.56 -4.75
CA VAL A 21 -5.22 -8.80 -4.61
C VAL A 21 -4.81 -8.66 -3.15
N ALA A 22 -5.32 -7.63 -2.45
CA ALA A 22 -5.05 -7.45 -1.02
C ALA A 22 -5.53 -8.65 -0.20
N VAL A 23 -6.71 -9.20 -0.56
CA VAL A 23 -7.24 -10.40 0.10
C VAL A 23 -6.30 -11.58 -0.15
N TRP A 24 -5.86 -11.78 -1.41
CA TRP A 24 -4.93 -12.87 -1.74
C TRP A 24 -3.60 -12.73 -1.01
N LEU A 25 -3.08 -11.50 -0.93
CA LEU A 25 -1.83 -11.23 -0.21
C LEU A 25 -1.94 -11.50 1.29
N GLY A 26 -3.16 -11.48 1.84
CA GLY A 26 -3.35 -11.60 3.28
C GLY A 26 -2.92 -10.36 4.04
N VAL A 27 -3.17 -9.18 3.48
CA VAL A 27 -2.75 -7.92 4.06
C VAL A 27 -3.34 -7.70 5.44
N LYS A 28 -2.50 -7.30 6.39
CA LYS A 28 -2.91 -6.84 7.70
C LYS A 28 -2.67 -5.34 7.77
N ILE A 29 -3.69 -4.56 8.11
CA ILE A 29 -3.53 -3.12 8.29
C ILE A 29 -3.06 -2.86 9.71
N LEU A 30 -1.89 -2.25 9.85
CA LEU A 30 -1.30 -1.95 11.16
C LEU A 30 -1.67 -0.56 11.64
N GLU A 31 -1.60 0.43 10.75
CA GLU A 31 -1.94 1.81 11.05
C GLU A 31 -2.53 2.44 9.79
N VAL A 32 -3.51 3.30 9.96
CA VAL A 32 -4.03 4.09 8.87
C VAL A 32 -4.50 5.44 9.41
N GLU A 33 -4.12 6.50 8.70
CA GLU A 33 -4.57 7.84 8.99
C GLU A 33 -4.58 8.63 7.69
N GLU A 34 -5.05 9.86 7.72
CA GLU A 34 -5.11 10.65 6.50
C GLU A 34 -3.71 10.86 5.93
N GLY A 35 -3.52 10.42 4.69
CA GLY A 35 -2.24 10.52 3.98
C GLY A 35 -1.20 9.48 4.36
N ARG A 36 -1.52 8.52 5.22
CA ARG A 36 -0.55 7.50 5.66
C ARG A 36 -1.20 6.14 5.82
N ALA A 37 -0.42 5.09 5.54
CA ALA A 37 -0.87 3.73 5.80
C ALA A 37 0.35 2.85 6.08
N LYS A 38 0.18 1.90 7.00
CA LYS A 38 1.20 0.92 7.31
C LYS A 38 0.54 -0.45 7.34
N ILE A 39 1.02 -1.34 6.51
CA ILE A 39 0.43 -2.67 6.33
C ILE A 39 1.52 -3.72 6.33
N SER A 40 1.13 -4.98 6.52
CA SER A 40 2.10 -6.08 6.50
C SER A 40 1.54 -7.30 5.79
N ILE A 41 2.45 -8.12 5.27
CA ILE A 41 2.17 -9.47 4.80
C ILE A 41 3.27 -10.40 5.26
N LYS A 42 2.97 -11.70 5.25
CA LYS A 42 3.99 -12.74 5.42
C LYS A 42 4.26 -13.35 4.05
N VAL A 43 5.54 -13.50 3.69
CA VAL A 43 5.92 -14.10 2.40
C VAL A 43 5.63 -15.60 2.45
N ARG A 44 4.71 -16.06 1.59
CA ARG A 44 4.31 -17.48 1.48
C ARG A 44 4.99 -18.11 0.28
N GLU A 45 4.97 -19.46 0.26
CA GLU A 45 5.53 -20.25 -0.84
C GLU A 45 4.93 -19.87 -2.19
N ASP A 46 3.65 -19.56 -2.25
CA ASP A 46 2.97 -19.21 -3.50
C ASP A 46 3.27 -17.80 -3.98
N MET A 47 4.15 -17.08 -3.29
CA MET A 47 4.62 -15.76 -3.68
C MET A 47 6.03 -15.77 -4.25
N LEU A 48 6.66 -16.94 -4.35
CA LEU A 48 8.06 -17.03 -4.73
C LEU A 48 8.24 -17.06 -6.25
N ASN A 49 9.35 -16.48 -6.70
CA ASN A 49 9.77 -16.56 -8.09
C ASN A 49 10.58 -17.84 -8.32
N ALA A 50 11.09 -18.05 -9.55
CA ALA A 50 11.85 -19.23 -9.91
C ALA A 50 13.14 -19.39 -9.10
N ALA A 51 13.67 -18.31 -8.53
CA ALA A 51 14.87 -18.34 -7.71
C ALA A 51 14.59 -18.61 -6.23
N GLY A 52 13.32 -18.78 -5.86
CA GLY A 52 12.94 -19.09 -4.47
C GLY A 52 12.88 -17.89 -3.55
N ILE A 53 12.80 -16.68 -4.09
CA ILE A 53 12.63 -15.47 -3.30
C ILE A 53 11.31 -14.79 -3.71
N CYS A 54 10.82 -13.89 -2.87
CA CYS A 54 9.54 -13.23 -3.13
C CYS A 54 9.58 -12.52 -4.49
N GLN A 55 8.57 -12.78 -5.32
CA GLN A 55 8.50 -12.20 -6.64
C GLN A 55 8.31 -10.68 -6.53
N GLY A 56 8.99 -9.93 -7.42
CA GLY A 56 8.91 -8.48 -7.42
C GLY A 56 7.49 -7.95 -7.60
N GLY A 57 6.66 -8.66 -8.37
CA GLY A 57 5.26 -8.27 -8.54
C GLY A 57 4.45 -8.34 -7.26
N VAL A 58 4.78 -9.26 -6.36
CA VAL A 58 4.15 -9.35 -5.04
C VAL A 58 4.54 -8.14 -4.20
N ILE A 59 5.82 -7.80 -4.19
CA ILE A 59 6.32 -6.64 -3.43
C ILE A 59 5.70 -5.36 -3.98
N PHE A 60 5.60 -5.25 -5.31
CA PHE A 60 4.94 -4.11 -5.96
C PHE A 60 3.48 -4.01 -5.55
N SER A 61 2.76 -5.13 -5.56
CA SER A 61 1.34 -5.15 -5.20
C SER A 61 1.12 -4.74 -3.75
N LEU A 62 2.01 -5.16 -2.87
CA LEU A 62 1.96 -4.74 -1.45
C LEU A 62 2.16 -3.23 -1.34
N ALA A 63 3.18 -2.70 -1.98
CA ALA A 63 3.45 -1.26 -1.96
C ALA A 63 2.31 -0.47 -2.58
N ASP A 64 1.75 -0.98 -3.69
CA ASP A 64 0.64 -0.34 -4.39
C ASP A 64 -0.61 -0.28 -3.51
N PHE A 65 -0.88 -1.31 -2.73
CA PHE A 65 -2.04 -1.30 -1.84
C PHE A 65 -1.86 -0.30 -0.69
N ALA A 66 -0.66 -0.20 -0.13
CA ALA A 66 -0.37 0.83 0.90
C ALA A 66 -0.56 2.24 0.31
N PHE A 67 -0.07 2.44 -0.91
CA PHE A 67 -0.23 3.68 -1.67
C PHE A 67 -1.72 3.99 -1.90
N ALA A 68 -2.50 2.98 -2.29
CA ALA A 68 -3.94 3.16 -2.51
C ALA A 68 -4.67 3.54 -1.22
N LEU A 69 -4.33 2.91 -0.10
CA LEU A 69 -4.94 3.26 1.19
C LEU A 69 -4.62 4.71 1.56
N ALA A 70 -3.36 5.11 1.46
CA ALA A 70 -2.95 6.47 1.81
C ALA A 70 -3.59 7.51 0.91
N SER A 71 -3.65 7.26 -0.41
CA SER A 71 -4.15 8.24 -1.35
C SER A 71 -5.68 8.39 -1.31
N ASN A 72 -6.41 7.32 -1.01
CA ASN A 72 -7.87 7.38 -0.89
C ASN A 72 -8.35 7.82 0.49
N SER A 73 -7.44 7.96 1.45
CA SER A 73 -7.77 8.28 2.83
C SER A 73 -8.41 9.66 2.99
N HIS A 74 -8.24 10.54 2.01
CA HIS A 74 -8.85 11.88 2.04
C HIS A 74 -10.34 11.85 1.74
N GLY A 75 -10.88 10.71 1.33
CA GLY A 75 -12.31 10.57 1.06
C GLY A 75 -12.71 10.80 -0.38
N LYS A 76 -11.80 11.23 -1.23
CA LYS A 76 -12.00 11.36 -2.68
C LYS A 76 -11.37 10.16 -3.37
N ILE A 77 -11.96 9.73 -4.48
CA ILE A 77 -11.39 8.66 -5.27
C ILE A 77 -10.07 9.13 -5.87
N ALA A 78 -9.01 8.38 -5.64
CA ALA A 78 -7.68 8.65 -6.17
C ALA A 78 -7.22 7.43 -6.96
N LEU A 79 -6.77 7.67 -8.20
CA LEU A 79 -6.35 6.61 -9.12
C LEU A 79 -4.89 6.79 -9.48
N ALA A 80 -4.12 5.72 -9.42
CA ALA A 80 -2.71 5.75 -9.77
C ALA A 80 -2.53 6.08 -11.26
N ILE A 81 -1.66 7.03 -11.56
CA ILE A 81 -1.32 7.39 -12.93
C ILE A 81 0.16 7.19 -13.24
N SER A 82 0.99 6.95 -12.21
CA SER A 82 2.40 6.69 -12.37
C SER A 82 2.92 5.98 -11.14
N ALA A 83 3.82 5.04 -11.33
CA ALA A 83 4.46 4.34 -10.22
C ALA A 83 5.83 3.86 -10.64
N ASN A 84 6.77 3.90 -9.70
CA ASN A 84 8.13 3.45 -9.91
C ASN A 84 8.60 2.73 -8.65
N ILE A 85 9.34 1.64 -8.80
CA ILE A 85 9.84 0.88 -7.67
C ILE A 85 11.30 0.50 -7.89
N TYR A 86 12.07 0.57 -6.80
CA TYR A 86 13.43 0.03 -6.75
C TYR A 86 13.42 -1.15 -5.79
N PHE A 87 13.92 -2.29 -6.24
CA PHE A 87 14.08 -3.48 -5.41
C PHE A 87 15.50 -3.47 -4.84
N VAL A 88 15.61 -3.33 -3.54
CA VAL A 88 16.89 -3.08 -2.87
C VAL A 88 17.51 -4.35 -2.31
N SER A 89 16.68 -5.21 -1.71
CA SER A 89 17.14 -6.49 -1.17
C SER A 89 16.05 -7.54 -1.29
N PRO A 90 16.44 -8.85 -1.33
CA PRO A 90 15.44 -9.91 -1.50
C PRO A 90 14.63 -10.13 -0.23
N ALA A 91 13.38 -10.53 -0.40
CA ALA A 91 12.53 -11.03 0.66
C ALA A 91 12.44 -12.55 0.53
N LEU A 92 12.53 -13.23 1.66
CA LEU A 92 12.63 -14.69 1.71
C LEU A 92 11.34 -15.30 2.25
N PRO A 93 11.09 -16.61 1.97
CA PRO A 93 9.91 -17.29 2.54
C PRO A 93 9.88 -17.12 4.06
N GLY A 94 8.71 -16.78 4.58
CA GLY A 94 8.52 -16.59 6.02
C GLY A 94 8.81 -15.19 6.53
N ASP A 95 9.44 -14.35 5.72
CA ASP A 95 9.68 -12.95 6.13
C ASP A 95 8.37 -12.21 6.29
N GLU A 96 8.30 -11.35 7.30
CA GLU A 96 7.22 -10.39 7.43
C GLU A 96 7.66 -9.10 6.76
N LEU A 97 6.90 -8.65 5.77
CA LEU A 97 7.18 -7.40 5.07
C LEU A 97 6.21 -6.34 5.55
N ILE A 98 6.74 -5.16 5.83
CA ILE A 98 5.94 -4.01 6.19
C ILE A 98 6.06 -2.99 5.07
N ALA A 99 4.91 -2.48 4.60
CA ALA A 99 4.88 -1.39 3.65
C ALA A 99 4.29 -0.16 4.34
N GLU A 100 5.05 0.92 4.31
CA GLU A 100 4.63 2.16 4.94
C GLU A 100 4.55 3.26 3.91
N ALA A 101 3.33 3.75 3.65
CA ALA A 101 3.06 4.79 2.67
C ALA A 101 2.95 6.14 3.38
N LYS A 102 3.57 7.16 2.78
CA LYS A 102 3.54 8.54 3.29
C LYS A 102 3.27 9.49 2.16
N GLU A 103 2.35 10.42 2.39
CA GLU A 103 2.06 11.49 1.46
C GLU A 103 3.22 12.45 1.39
N VAL A 104 3.64 12.80 0.17
CA VAL A 104 4.69 13.78 -0.07
C VAL A 104 4.08 15.13 -0.44
N SER A 105 3.07 15.12 -1.31
CA SER A 105 2.45 16.34 -1.80
C SER A 105 1.04 16.04 -2.29
N VAL A 106 0.11 16.92 -1.99
CA VAL A 106 -1.27 16.82 -2.48
C VAL A 106 -1.72 18.18 -2.96
N SER A 107 -2.29 18.19 -4.17
CA SER A 107 -2.96 19.36 -4.72
C SER A 107 -4.40 18.95 -5.06
N LYS A 108 -5.14 19.81 -5.73
CA LYS A 108 -6.53 19.51 -6.07
C LYS A 108 -6.63 18.23 -6.93
N ARG A 109 -5.72 18.05 -7.89
CA ARG A 109 -5.80 16.96 -8.87
C ARG A 109 -4.72 15.91 -8.75
N LEU A 110 -3.61 16.21 -8.10
CA LEU A 110 -2.47 15.31 -8.05
C LEU A 110 -2.05 15.03 -6.61
N GLY A 111 -1.58 13.81 -6.38
CA GLY A 111 -0.97 13.46 -5.11
C GLY A 111 0.26 12.60 -5.39
N VAL A 112 1.32 12.83 -4.63
CA VAL A 112 2.57 12.06 -4.71
C VAL A 112 2.82 11.41 -3.37
N TYR A 113 3.18 10.12 -3.42
CA TYR A 113 3.35 9.29 -2.22
C TYR A 113 4.63 8.48 -2.34
N GLU A 114 5.27 8.25 -1.20
CA GLU A 114 6.39 7.31 -1.09
C GLU A 114 5.95 6.12 -0.26
N VAL A 115 6.43 4.94 -0.63
CA VAL A 115 6.21 3.73 0.16
C VAL A 115 7.56 3.06 0.37
N LEU A 116 7.90 2.78 1.62
CA LEU A 116 9.04 1.93 1.95
C LEU A 116 8.52 0.56 2.31
N VAL A 117 9.14 -0.46 1.71
CA VAL A 117 8.89 -1.86 2.09
C VAL A 117 10.14 -2.35 2.80
N TYR A 118 9.97 -2.89 4.00
CA TYR A 118 11.11 -3.31 4.79
C TYR A 118 10.77 -4.57 5.61
N LYS A 119 11.81 -5.26 6.04
CA LYS A 119 11.72 -6.35 6.99
C LYS A 119 12.68 -6.04 8.13
N GLU A 120 12.19 -6.02 9.35
CA GLU A 120 12.94 -5.55 10.51
C GLU A 120 13.51 -4.16 10.21
N ASN A 121 14.83 -3.99 10.18
CA ASN A 121 15.45 -2.69 9.87
C ASN A 121 16.04 -2.63 8.47
N LYS A 122 15.71 -3.61 7.61
CA LYS A 122 16.32 -3.72 6.28
C LYS A 122 15.33 -3.32 5.20
N ILE A 123 15.73 -2.37 4.36
CA ILE A 123 14.91 -1.93 3.23
C ILE A 123 14.87 -3.04 2.17
N VAL A 124 13.67 -3.41 1.76
CA VAL A 124 13.44 -4.38 0.68
C VAL A 124 13.15 -3.66 -0.63
N ALA A 125 12.35 -2.59 -0.57
CA ALA A 125 12.02 -1.83 -1.77
C ALA A 125 11.63 -0.40 -1.43
N LYS A 126 11.79 0.47 -2.40
CA LYS A 126 11.30 1.84 -2.34
C LYS A 126 10.39 2.09 -3.55
N PHE A 127 9.19 2.58 -3.27
CA PHE A 127 8.16 2.83 -4.28
C PHE A 127 7.78 4.31 -4.23
N THR A 128 7.54 4.90 -5.41
CA THR A 128 6.99 6.24 -5.50
C THR A 128 5.81 6.19 -6.46
N GLY A 129 4.69 6.78 -6.07
CA GLY A 129 3.49 6.77 -6.90
C GLY A 129 2.85 8.14 -6.98
N GLN A 130 2.15 8.37 -8.09
CA GLN A 130 1.36 9.57 -8.28
C GLN A 130 -0.06 9.18 -8.59
N VAL A 131 -1.02 9.88 -7.96
CA VAL A 131 -2.44 9.68 -8.22
C VAL A 131 -3.05 10.90 -8.88
N TYR A 132 -4.09 10.65 -9.66
CA TYR A 132 -5.05 11.66 -10.07
C TYR A 132 -6.22 11.63 -9.09
N ARG A 133 -6.61 12.79 -8.57
CA ARG A 133 -7.67 12.91 -7.58
C ARG A 133 -8.95 13.37 -8.26
N LYS A 134 -9.99 12.54 -8.14
CA LYS A 134 -11.30 12.86 -8.70
C LYS A 134 -12.11 13.71 -7.73
N ASP A 135 -13.13 14.38 -8.22
CA ASP A 135 -14.07 15.09 -7.36
C ASP A 135 -15.03 14.14 -6.64
N GLU A 136 -15.18 12.93 -7.17
CA GLU A 136 -16.09 11.94 -6.60
C GLU A 136 -15.67 11.52 -5.21
N GLU A 137 -16.64 11.44 -4.31
CA GLU A 137 -16.43 10.89 -2.98
C GLU A 137 -16.18 9.38 -3.08
N PHE A 138 -15.33 8.85 -2.20
CA PHE A 138 -15.06 7.42 -2.16
C PHE A 138 -16.35 6.64 -1.89
N PHE A 139 -17.14 7.09 -0.93
CA PHE A 139 -18.48 6.57 -0.71
C PHE A 139 -19.48 7.56 -1.27
N SER A 140 -20.19 7.16 -2.34
CA SER A 140 -21.26 7.99 -2.87
C SER A 140 -22.49 7.82 -1.98
N LYS A 141 -23.27 8.91 -1.93
CA LYS A 141 -24.50 8.91 -1.15
C LYS A 141 -25.70 8.62 -2.01
#